data_fc18f3c7fce0ce17e3e522b2b3120adb
#
_entry.id   fc18f3c7fce0ce17e3e522b2b3120adb
#
_cell.length_a   1.000
_cell.length_b   1.000
_cell.length_c   1.000
_cell.angle_alpha   90.00
_cell.angle_beta   90.00
_cell.angle_gamma   90.00
#
_symmetry.space_group_name_H-M   'P 1'
#
loop_
_entity.id
_entity.type
_entity.pdbx_description
1 polymer ?
#
loop_
_entity_poly.entity_id
_entity_poly.type
_entity_poly.pdbx_seq_one_letter_code
_entity_poly.pdbx_strand_id
1 'polypeptide(L)'
;MSRAVAAVHGQFGRAVIYNLNRPFNIHAHREGHLIFHLSGGDGGVLVSGAPYRTTSESVVAVSPWEPHNFVPGDLDDGSTFFVLYVNPDWFAPGVSETLLRFGRSEFARTPALDAQIRCVSALVYAGNRVATLDRELRSLIQACYEEAWRQRDLGEGRGLSGQAIDFRVRKSMRLMEESLGADIELDAVARGAGLSRPHFYKLFRTQTGLTPNLYLNTLLMEQAIGKLVGSEISVADIGYDLGFSSQSGFTRFFAANVGMAPTQYRRVAHVL
;
A
#
# COMPACT_ATOMS: atom_id res chain seq x y z
N MET A 1 4.20 -19.63 7.27
CA MET A 1 3.31 -19.01 6.25
C MET A 1 3.10 -17.56 6.62
N SER A 2 3.18 -16.63 5.64
CA SER A 2 2.84 -15.24 5.86
C SER A 2 1.41 -15.09 6.34
N ARG A 3 1.16 -14.21 7.33
CA ARG A 3 -0.18 -13.94 7.89
C ARG A 3 -0.26 -12.53 8.45
N ALA A 4 -1.45 -11.93 8.45
CA ALA A 4 -1.75 -10.82 9.35
C ALA A 4 -2.07 -11.37 10.74
N VAL A 5 -1.61 -10.69 11.75
CA VAL A 5 -1.86 -10.99 13.16
C VAL A 5 -2.99 -10.12 13.70
N ALA A 6 -2.99 -8.85 13.28
CA ALA A 6 -4.04 -7.89 13.59
C ALA A 6 -4.13 -6.88 12.43
N ALA A 7 -5.34 -6.41 12.13
CA ALA A 7 -5.57 -5.37 11.14
C ALA A 7 -6.71 -4.46 11.60
N VAL A 8 -6.46 -3.16 11.60
CA VAL A 8 -7.43 -2.14 11.98
C VAL A 8 -7.59 -1.18 10.81
N HIS A 9 -8.83 -0.95 10.40
CA HIS A 9 -9.21 -0.05 9.32
C HIS A 9 -9.96 1.17 9.88
N GLY A 10 -9.73 2.33 9.29
CA GLY A 10 -10.40 3.57 9.68
C GLY A 10 -10.21 4.66 8.62
N GLN A 11 -10.64 5.88 8.93
CA GLN A 11 -10.45 7.01 8.02
C GLN A 11 -8.97 7.30 7.74
N PHE A 12 -8.08 6.95 8.68
CA PHE A 12 -6.62 7.09 8.54
C PHE A 12 -6.03 6.18 7.45
N GLY A 13 -6.78 5.18 7.00
CA GLY A 13 -6.35 4.08 6.16
C GLY A 13 -6.39 2.75 6.91
N ARG A 14 -5.25 2.10 7.08
CA ARG A 14 -5.17 0.82 7.80
C ARG A 14 -3.85 0.65 8.55
N ALA A 15 -3.91 -0.03 9.67
CA ALA A 15 -2.78 -0.40 10.50
C ALA A 15 -2.75 -1.93 10.64
N VAL A 16 -1.68 -2.58 10.19
CA VAL A 16 -1.62 -4.04 10.11
C VAL A 16 -0.33 -4.56 10.74
N ILE A 17 -0.45 -5.57 11.57
CA ILE A 17 0.68 -6.33 12.08
C ILE A 17 0.77 -7.62 11.26
N TYR A 18 1.88 -7.79 10.55
CA TYR A 18 2.17 -8.94 9.72
C TYR A 18 3.27 -9.82 10.33
N ASN A 19 3.14 -11.11 10.18
CA ASN A 19 4.27 -12.04 10.23
C ASN A 19 4.52 -12.54 8.79
N LEU A 20 5.69 -12.23 8.23
CA LEU A 20 5.99 -12.41 6.81
C LEU A 20 7.21 -13.30 6.63
N ASN A 21 7.08 -14.32 5.77
CA ASN A 21 8.18 -15.20 5.35
C ASN A 21 8.17 -15.52 3.84
N ARG A 22 7.39 -14.77 3.06
CA ARG A 22 7.30 -14.92 1.60
C ARG A 22 7.32 -13.55 0.93
N PRO A 23 7.90 -13.45 -0.27
CA PRO A 23 7.88 -12.21 -1.02
C PRO A 23 6.47 -11.88 -1.49
N PHE A 24 6.23 -10.60 -1.73
CA PHE A 24 5.04 -10.10 -2.41
C PHE A 24 5.38 -9.74 -3.86
N ASN A 25 4.36 -9.73 -4.71
CA ASN A 25 4.49 -9.13 -6.02
C ASN A 25 4.74 -7.62 -5.90
N ILE A 26 5.36 -7.04 -6.94
CA ILE A 26 5.43 -5.59 -7.05
C ILE A 26 4.01 -5.05 -7.13
N HIS A 27 3.69 -4.11 -6.25
CA HIS A 27 2.40 -3.47 -6.15
C HIS A 27 2.56 -1.99 -5.78
N ALA A 28 1.48 -1.24 -5.84
CA ALA A 28 1.41 0.14 -5.40
C ALA A 28 0.09 0.37 -4.66
N HIS A 29 -0.06 1.49 -3.96
CA HIS A 29 -1.28 1.90 -3.27
C HIS A 29 -1.49 3.40 -3.40
N ARG A 30 -2.74 3.86 -3.28
CA ARG A 30 -3.06 5.29 -3.10
C ARG A 30 -2.56 5.81 -1.76
N GLU A 31 -2.51 4.92 -0.77
CA GLU A 31 -2.00 5.21 0.57
C GLU A 31 -0.48 5.28 0.57
N GLY A 32 0.09 6.15 1.40
CA GLY A 32 1.50 6.06 1.77
C GLY A 32 1.74 4.93 2.76
N HIS A 33 2.93 4.35 2.76
CA HIS A 33 3.32 3.30 3.71
C HIS A 33 4.38 3.75 4.67
N LEU A 34 4.26 3.30 5.93
CA LEU A 34 5.32 3.28 6.92
C LEU A 34 5.50 1.85 7.42
N ILE A 35 6.70 1.31 7.28
CA ILE A 35 7.02 -0.07 7.59
C ILE A 35 8.00 -0.11 8.74
N PHE A 36 7.60 -0.76 9.84
CA PHE A 36 8.37 -0.88 11.07
C PHE A 36 8.66 -2.35 11.35
N HIS A 37 9.92 -2.72 11.48
CA HIS A 37 10.31 -4.03 11.99
C HIS A 37 10.04 -4.12 13.49
N LEU A 38 9.34 -5.17 13.94
CA LEU A 38 9.05 -5.40 15.36
C LEU A 38 9.90 -6.52 15.97
N SER A 39 10.03 -7.65 15.27
CA SER A 39 10.80 -8.81 15.73
C SER A 39 11.08 -9.81 14.62
N GLY A 40 11.97 -10.74 14.89
CA GLY A 40 12.44 -11.74 13.92
C GLY A 40 13.63 -11.24 13.14
N GLY A 41 13.89 -11.83 11.98
CA GLY A 41 15.00 -11.43 11.14
C GLY A 41 14.72 -10.18 10.32
N ASP A 42 15.78 -9.58 9.83
CA ASP A 42 15.70 -8.47 8.91
C ASP A 42 15.03 -8.90 7.61
N GLY A 43 14.23 -7.99 7.05
CA GLY A 43 13.67 -8.12 5.72
C GLY A 43 14.18 -7.01 4.80
N GLY A 44 13.68 -7.00 3.59
CA GLY A 44 13.94 -5.94 2.61
C GLY A 44 12.66 -5.47 1.94
N VAL A 45 12.69 -4.24 1.47
CA VAL A 45 11.67 -3.67 0.60
C VAL A 45 12.35 -3.05 -0.60
N LEU A 46 11.90 -3.42 -1.79
CA LEU A 46 12.29 -2.69 -3.00
C LEU A 46 11.28 -1.55 -3.20
N VAL A 47 11.74 -0.31 -3.21
CA VAL A 47 10.90 0.87 -3.50
C VAL A 47 11.39 1.49 -4.80
N SER A 48 10.54 1.51 -5.82
CA SER A 48 10.90 1.97 -7.17
C SER A 48 12.17 1.30 -7.73
N GLY A 49 12.42 0.04 -7.31
CA GLY A 49 13.59 -0.75 -7.71
C GLY A 49 14.85 -0.55 -6.85
N ALA A 50 14.85 0.40 -5.91
CA ALA A 50 15.93 0.59 -4.95
C ALA A 50 15.70 -0.28 -3.71
N PRO A 51 16.72 -1.03 -3.22
CA PRO A 51 16.59 -1.88 -2.05
C PRO A 51 16.77 -1.08 -0.75
N TYR A 52 15.88 -1.33 0.21
CA TYR A 52 15.94 -0.80 1.58
C TYR A 52 15.82 -1.94 2.58
N ARG A 53 16.58 -1.86 3.67
CA ARG A 53 16.51 -2.88 4.74
C ARG A 53 15.48 -2.48 5.78
N THR A 54 14.68 -3.45 6.21
CA THR A 54 13.75 -3.28 7.33
C THR A 54 14.37 -3.85 8.58
N THR A 55 14.95 -2.98 9.41
CA THR A 55 15.67 -3.34 10.64
C THR A 55 15.01 -2.70 11.86
N SER A 56 15.48 -3.06 13.07
CA SER A 56 15.07 -2.38 14.30
C SER A 56 15.56 -0.92 14.41
N GLU A 57 16.47 -0.50 13.54
CA GLU A 57 17.11 0.82 13.60
C GLU A 57 16.60 1.79 12.55
N SER A 58 15.80 1.29 11.59
CA SER A 58 15.27 2.10 10.49
C SER A 58 13.77 1.97 10.32
N VAL A 59 13.18 2.98 9.70
CA VAL A 59 11.81 2.99 9.17
C VAL A 59 11.90 3.06 7.67
N VAL A 60 11.14 2.21 6.98
CA VAL A 60 10.97 2.32 5.53
C VAL A 60 9.65 3.01 5.22
N ALA A 61 9.73 4.06 4.41
CA ALA A 61 8.58 4.83 3.96
C ALA A 61 8.42 4.72 2.43
N VAL A 62 7.20 4.50 1.99
CA VAL A 62 6.83 4.43 0.58
C VAL A 62 5.77 5.49 0.33
N SER A 63 6.02 6.37 -0.63
CA SER A 63 5.05 7.41 -0.98
C SER A 63 3.86 6.83 -1.76
N PRO A 64 2.68 7.47 -1.77
CA PRO A 64 1.55 7.06 -2.60
C PRO A 64 1.95 6.77 -4.04
N TRP A 65 1.39 5.70 -4.60
CA TRP A 65 1.63 5.25 -5.98
C TRP A 65 3.07 4.83 -6.28
N GLU A 66 3.93 4.69 -5.29
CA GLU A 66 5.30 4.23 -5.48
C GLU A 66 5.35 2.69 -5.57
N PRO A 67 5.83 2.09 -6.69
CA PRO A 67 5.90 0.64 -6.83
C PRO A 67 6.87 0.05 -5.80
N HIS A 68 6.43 -0.97 -5.09
CA HIS A 68 7.23 -1.64 -4.07
C HIS A 68 6.86 -3.10 -3.90
N ASN A 69 7.75 -3.86 -3.27
CA ASN A 69 7.48 -5.24 -2.85
C ASN A 69 8.32 -5.59 -1.62
N PHE A 70 7.83 -6.54 -0.85
CA PHE A 70 8.56 -7.10 0.28
C PHE A 70 9.43 -8.28 -0.19
N VAL A 71 10.67 -8.33 0.30
CA VAL A 71 11.62 -9.43 0.11
C VAL A 71 11.99 -9.98 1.50
N PRO A 72 11.63 -11.21 1.82
CA PRO A 72 11.99 -11.80 3.12
C PRO A 72 13.51 -11.97 3.23
N GLY A 73 14.03 -11.90 4.46
CA GLY A 73 15.38 -12.34 4.77
C GLY A 73 15.50 -13.87 4.84
N ASP A 74 16.68 -14.36 5.20
CA ASP A 74 17.04 -15.80 5.19
C ASP A 74 16.47 -16.61 6.38
N LEU A 75 15.40 -16.17 7.04
CA LEU A 75 14.92 -16.83 8.25
C LEU A 75 13.62 -17.62 8.03
N ASP A 76 13.66 -18.89 8.43
CA ASP A 76 12.55 -19.84 8.35
C ASP A 76 11.32 -19.41 9.19
N ASP A 77 11.52 -18.70 10.31
CA ASP A 77 10.46 -18.34 11.26
C ASP A 77 9.67 -17.08 10.88
N GLY A 78 10.09 -16.37 9.84
CA GLY A 78 9.46 -15.11 9.41
C GLY A 78 9.82 -13.94 10.32
N SER A 79 9.44 -12.74 9.86
CA SER A 79 9.67 -11.50 10.57
C SER A 79 8.33 -10.79 10.82
N THR A 80 8.23 -10.13 11.96
CA THR A 80 7.03 -9.39 12.35
C THR A 80 7.22 -7.91 12.04
N PHE A 81 6.27 -7.38 11.27
CA PHE A 81 6.24 -5.98 10.87
C PHE A 81 4.94 -5.32 11.31
N PHE A 82 5.04 -4.09 11.73
CA PHE A 82 3.92 -3.18 11.83
C PHE A 82 3.94 -2.29 10.60
N VAL A 83 2.83 -2.26 9.85
CA VAL A 83 2.70 -1.50 8.61
C VAL A 83 1.52 -0.56 8.72
N LEU A 84 1.78 0.73 8.56
CA LEU A 84 0.75 1.75 8.44
C LEU A 84 0.55 2.10 6.96
N TYR A 85 -0.68 2.06 6.52
CA TYR A 85 -1.15 2.57 5.24
C TYR A 85 -1.87 3.88 5.53
N VAL A 86 -1.30 4.98 5.08
CA VAL A 86 -1.75 6.33 5.43
C VAL A 86 -2.60 6.88 4.30
N ASN A 87 -3.88 7.11 4.59
CA ASN A 87 -4.78 7.79 3.68
C ASN A 87 -4.36 9.29 3.55
N PRO A 88 -3.97 9.75 2.35
CA PRO A 88 -3.55 11.14 2.14
C PRO A 88 -4.61 12.16 2.55
N ASP A 89 -5.88 11.91 2.24
CA ASP A 89 -6.98 12.83 2.53
C ASP A 89 -7.23 13.00 4.03
N TRP A 90 -7.02 11.95 4.82
CA TRP A 90 -7.13 12.04 6.28
C TRP A 90 -5.92 12.74 6.90
N PHE A 91 -4.71 12.49 6.38
CA PHE A 91 -3.48 13.06 6.94
C PHE A 91 -3.34 14.56 6.60
N ALA A 92 -3.62 14.94 5.36
CA ALA A 92 -3.52 16.32 4.86
C ALA A 92 -4.78 16.69 4.04
N PRO A 93 -5.91 16.97 4.70
CA PRO A 93 -7.16 17.27 4.01
C PRO A 93 -7.03 18.45 3.04
N GLY A 94 -7.54 18.29 1.82
CA GLY A 94 -7.49 19.32 0.76
C GLY A 94 -6.15 19.44 0.03
N VAL A 95 -5.18 18.62 0.39
CA VAL A 95 -3.89 18.49 -0.32
C VAL A 95 -4.02 17.32 -1.30
N SER A 96 -3.66 17.52 -2.58
CA SER A 96 -3.73 16.45 -3.59
C SER A 96 -2.99 15.19 -3.13
N GLU A 97 -3.52 14.00 -3.41
CA GLU A 97 -2.91 12.69 -3.11
C GLU A 97 -1.43 12.60 -3.51
N THR A 98 -1.04 13.35 -4.55
CA THR A 98 0.33 13.42 -5.03
C THR A 98 1.28 14.19 -4.10
N LEU A 99 0.77 14.86 -3.07
CA LEU A 99 1.56 15.71 -2.17
C LEU A 99 1.94 15.03 -0.85
N LEU A 100 1.31 13.90 -0.47
CA LEU A 100 1.82 13.08 0.62
C LEU A 100 3.06 12.32 0.15
N ARG A 101 4.23 12.96 0.21
CA ARG A 101 5.50 12.33 -0.12
C ARG A 101 6.41 12.33 1.09
N PHE A 102 7.04 11.20 1.31
CA PHE A 102 8.13 11.11 2.26
C PHE A 102 9.41 11.65 1.63
N GLY A 103 10.16 12.46 2.38
CA GLY A 103 11.40 13.05 1.89
C GLY A 103 12.48 12.03 1.56
N ARG A 104 12.46 10.89 2.28
CA ARG A 104 13.32 9.70 2.08
C ARG A 104 12.51 8.43 2.22
N SER A 105 12.93 7.37 1.51
CA SER A 105 12.35 6.02 1.67
C SER A 105 12.92 5.26 2.87
N GLU A 106 14.02 5.71 3.47
CA GLU A 106 14.58 5.15 4.69
C GLU A 106 15.11 6.26 5.59
N PHE A 107 14.81 6.18 6.89
CA PHE A 107 15.31 7.11 7.91
C PHE A 107 15.49 6.41 9.25
N ALA A 108 16.30 7.01 10.11
CA ALA A 108 16.65 6.45 11.40
C ALA A 108 15.44 6.36 12.36
N ARG A 109 15.36 5.27 13.08
CA ARG A 109 14.37 5.04 14.13
C ARG A 109 14.89 5.61 15.44
N THR A 110 14.51 6.84 15.75
CA THR A 110 14.91 7.49 16.99
C THR A 110 14.27 6.82 18.22
N PRO A 111 14.84 6.97 19.45
CA PRO A 111 14.22 6.43 20.67
C PRO A 111 12.78 6.92 20.91
N ALA A 112 12.47 8.15 20.52
CA ALA A 112 11.12 8.70 20.60
C ALA A 112 10.17 8.01 19.64
N LEU A 113 10.56 7.83 18.36
CA LEU A 113 9.79 7.05 17.39
C LEU A 113 9.61 5.61 17.84
N ASP A 114 10.66 4.99 18.40
CA ASP A 114 10.58 3.62 18.89
C ASP A 114 9.55 3.45 20.00
N ALA A 115 9.47 4.39 20.93
CA ALA A 115 8.44 4.39 21.98
C ALA A 115 7.02 4.53 21.40
N GLN A 116 6.83 5.41 20.42
CA GLN A 116 5.54 5.59 19.72
C GLN A 116 5.16 4.34 18.92
N ILE A 117 6.08 3.74 18.19
CA ILE A 117 5.85 2.51 17.42
C ILE A 117 5.39 1.38 18.33
N ARG A 118 6.06 1.18 19.47
CA ARG A 118 5.64 0.18 20.48
C ARG A 118 4.25 0.45 21.04
N CYS A 119 3.96 1.71 21.36
CA CYS A 119 2.65 2.10 21.89
C CYS A 119 1.54 1.82 20.87
N VAL A 120 1.70 2.31 19.64
CA VAL A 120 0.68 2.19 18.59
C VAL A 120 0.49 0.73 18.17
N SER A 121 1.59 -0.02 17.98
CA SER A 121 1.49 -1.45 17.62
C SER A 121 0.80 -2.28 18.71
N ALA A 122 1.01 -1.98 20.00
CA ALA A 122 0.31 -2.62 21.11
C ALA A 122 -1.19 -2.30 21.10
N LEU A 123 -1.57 -1.05 20.80
CA LEU A 123 -2.98 -0.66 20.66
C LEU A 123 -3.66 -1.38 19.49
N VAL A 124 -2.98 -1.50 18.35
CA VAL A 124 -3.47 -2.26 17.19
C VAL A 124 -3.63 -3.74 17.51
N TYR A 125 -2.65 -4.32 18.22
CA TYR A 125 -2.70 -5.72 18.61
C TYR A 125 -3.85 -6.02 19.59
N ALA A 126 -4.11 -5.09 20.51
CA ALA A 126 -5.18 -5.23 21.51
C ALA A 126 -6.60 -5.02 20.93
N GLY A 127 -6.73 -4.47 19.74
CA GLY A 127 -8.03 -4.21 19.09
C GLY A 127 -8.89 -3.17 19.83
N ASN A 128 -8.30 -2.30 20.66
CA ASN A 128 -9.02 -1.45 21.60
C ASN A 128 -8.93 0.06 21.32
N ARG A 129 -10.10 0.71 21.45
CA ARG A 129 -10.36 2.16 21.66
C ARG A 129 -10.00 3.11 20.51
N VAL A 130 -11.02 3.42 19.75
CA VAL A 130 -11.02 4.30 18.57
C VAL A 130 -10.33 5.66 18.79
N ALA A 131 -10.72 6.43 19.80
CA ALA A 131 -10.23 7.80 19.98
C ALA A 131 -8.74 7.90 20.38
N THR A 132 -8.26 6.97 21.21
CA THR A 132 -6.85 6.94 21.63
C THR A 132 -5.98 6.51 20.45
N LEU A 133 -6.40 5.48 19.71
CA LEU A 133 -5.63 4.96 18.56
C LEU A 133 -5.50 6.00 17.44
N ASP A 134 -6.58 6.71 17.10
CA ASP A 134 -6.54 7.76 16.06
C ASP A 134 -5.54 8.87 16.40
N ARG A 135 -5.54 9.34 17.65
CA ARG A 135 -4.59 10.35 18.11
C ARG A 135 -3.14 9.87 18.05
N GLU A 136 -2.88 8.66 18.56
CA GLU A 136 -1.52 8.11 18.59
C GLU A 136 -1.01 7.79 17.17
N LEU A 137 -1.89 7.31 16.27
CA LEU A 137 -1.58 7.11 14.86
C LEU A 137 -1.18 8.44 14.19
N ARG A 138 -1.98 9.50 14.40
CA ARG A 138 -1.68 10.82 13.85
C ARG A 138 -0.33 11.34 14.34
N SER A 139 -0.05 11.21 15.63
CA SER A 139 1.22 11.61 16.23
C SER A 139 2.41 10.84 15.64
N LEU A 140 2.29 9.51 15.51
CA LEU A 140 3.35 8.67 14.95
C LEU A 140 3.59 8.99 13.46
N ILE A 141 2.53 9.11 12.66
CA ILE A 141 2.64 9.42 11.23
C ILE A 141 3.27 10.80 11.01
N GLN A 142 2.86 11.80 11.80
CA GLN A 142 3.43 13.14 11.75
C GLN A 142 4.93 13.12 12.09
N ALA A 143 5.32 12.44 13.18
CA ALA A 143 6.72 12.32 13.57
C ALA A 143 7.58 11.61 12.51
N CYS A 144 7.07 10.54 11.89
CA CYS A 144 7.73 9.86 10.78
C CYS A 144 7.86 10.77 9.55
N TYR A 145 6.82 11.51 9.22
CA TYR A 145 6.84 12.45 8.10
C TYR A 145 7.91 13.54 8.30
N GLU A 146 7.96 14.15 9.48
CA GLU A 146 8.95 15.17 9.82
C GLU A 146 10.38 14.61 9.79
N GLU A 147 10.59 13.40 10.31
CA GLU A 147 11.91 12.77 10.31
C GLU A 147 12.39 12.41 8.90
N ALA A 148 11.49 11.91 8.05
CA ALA A 148 11.78 11.61 6.65
C ALA A 148 12.25 12.88 5.87
N TRP A 149 11.71 14.05 6.21
CA TRP A 149 12.10 15.32 5.59
C TRP A 149 13.32 15.95 6.23
N ARG A 150 13.53 15.81 7.55
CA ARG A 150 14.68 16.35 8.27
C ARG A 150 15.99 15.75 7.78
N GLN A 151 15.99 14.46 7.45
CA GLN A 151 17.17 13.73 6.99
C GLN A 151 17.38 13.81 5.47
N ARG A 152 16.57 14.58 4.76
CA ARG A 152 16.72 14.72 3.31
C ARG A 152 17.95 15.52 2.95
N ASP A 153 18.89 14.90 2.22
CA ASP A 153 19.95 15.62 1.55
C ASP A 153 19.39 16.42 0.38
N LEU A 154 19.68 17.72 0.31
CA LEU A 154 19.14 18.64 -0.69
C LEU A 154 19.51 18.27 -2.15
N GLY A 155 20.29 17.19 -2.36
CA GLY A 155 20.70 16.69 -3.68
C GLY A 155 19.79 15.60 -4.29
N GLU A 156 18.90 14.96 -3.53
CA GLU A 156 18.05 13.85 -4.01
C GLU A 156 16.66 14.29 -4.47
N GLY A 157 16.57 15.41 -5.16
CA GLY A 157 15.33 15.91 -5.72
C GLY A 157 14.84 15.11 -6.93
N ARG A 158 14.31 13.89 -6.75
CA ARG A 158 13.34 13.33 -7.70
C ARG A 158 11.97 13.99 -7.46
N GLY A 159 11.91 15.30 -7.75
CA GLY A 159 10.63 15.95 -7.92
C GLY A 159 9.94 15.32 -9.13
N LEU A 160 8.73 14.79 -8.95
CA LEU A 160 7.83 14.74 -10.10
C LEU A 160 7.70 16.19 -10.53
N SER A 161 8.26 16.51 -11.70
CA SER A 161 8.02 17.80 -12.34
C SER A 161 6.50 17.98 -12.37
N GLY A 162 6.00 19.16 -12.00
CA GLY A 162 4.58 19.50 -12.05
C GLY A 162 4.03 19.58 -13.48
N GLN A 163 4.47 18.68 -14.37
CA GLN A 163 3.87 18.51 -15.69
C GLN A 163 2.48 17.92 -15.54
N ALA A 164 1.50 18.64 -16.06
CA ALA A 164 0.13 18.15 -16.12
C ALA A 164 0.13 16.79 -16.84
N ILE A 165 -0.48 15.80 -16.20
CA ILE A 165 -0.66 14.45 -16.79
C ILE A 165 -1.40 14.60 -18.13
N ASP A 166 -0.91 13.95 -19.18
CA ASP A 166 -1.54 13.91 -20.50
C ASP A 166 -3.04 13.51 -20.38
N PHE A 167 -3.91 14.23 -21.05
CA PHE A 167 -5.36 14.01 -20.97
C PHE A 167 -5.77 12.59 -21.35
N ARG A 168 -5.02 11.92 -22.24
CA ARG A 168 -5.26 10.53 -22.65
C ARG A 168 -4.94 9.54 -21.52
N VAL A 169 -3.90 9.81 -20.74
CA VAL A 169 -3.57 9.04 -19.55
C VAL A 169 -4.67 9.24 -18.49
N ARG A 170 -5.08 10.48 -18.21
CA ARG A 170 -6.20 10.73 -17.29
C ARG A 170 -7.49 10.06 -17.75
N LYS A 171 -7.79 10.08 -19.06
CA LYS A 171 -8.95 9.39 -19.63
C LYS A 171 -8.85 7.88 -19.43
N SER A 172 -7.66 7.29 -19.66
CA SER A 172 -7.47 5.85 -19.44
C SER A 172 -7.59 5.44 -17.98
N MET A 173 -7.11 6.26 -17.04
CA MET A 173 -7.30 6.03 -15.60
C MET A 173 -8.78 6.02 -15.24
N ARG A 174 -9.54 7.02 -15.68
CA ARG A 174 -10.99 7.08 -15.47
C ARG A 174 -11.73 5.89 -16.07
N LEU A 175 -11.38 5.47 -17.30
CA LEU A 175 -11.97 4.29 -17.93
C LEU A 175 -11.72 3.01 -17.12
N MET A 176 -10.51 2.84 -16.56
CA MET A 176 -10.22 1.72 -15.67
C MET A 176 -11.03 1.78 -14.37
N GLU A 177 -11.16 2.97 -13.76
CA GLU A 177 -11.96 3.16 -12.54
C GLU A 177 -13.45 2.88 -12.76
N GLU A 178 -14.03 3.39 -13.86
CA GLU A 178 -15.43 3.19 -14.22
C GLU A 178 -15.78 1.75 -14.61
N SER A 179 -14.79 0.99 -15.07
CA SER A 179 -14.99 -0.40 -15.53
C SER A 179 -14.67 -1.45 -14.46
N LEU A 180 -14.33 -1.04 -13.22
CA LEU A 180 -14.03 -2.00 -12.15
C LEU A 180 -15.25 -2.92 -11.90
N GLY A 181 -15.01 -4.23 -11.87
CA GLY A 181 -16.06 -5.25 -11.75
C GLY A 181 -16.53 -5.84 -13.08
N ALA A 182 -16.11 -5.29 -14.22
CA ALA A 182 -16.24 -5.90 -15.54
C ALA A 182 -14.93 -6.60 -15.94
N ASP A 183 -14.97 -7.40 -16.99
CA ASP A 183 -13.75 -7.94 -17.61
C ASP A 183 -13.03 -6.80 -18.36
N ILE A 184 -12.05 -6.19 -17.70
CA ILE A 184 -11.37 -5.01 -18.22
C ILE A 184 -10.28 -5.43 -19.19
N GLU A 185 -10.53 -5.24 -20.46
CA GLU A 185 -9.50 -5.35 -21.49
C GLU A 185 -8.70 -4.05 -21.62
N LEU A 186 -7.42 -4.06 -21.22
CA LEU A 186 -6.54 -2.89 -21.38
C LEU A 186 -6.39 -2.41 -22.81
N ASP A 187 -6.63 -3.27 -23.80
CA ASP A 187 -6.69 -2.90 -25.20
C ASP A 187 -7.90 -2.03 -25.53
N ALA A 188 -9.05 -2.32 -24.89
CA ALA A 188 -10.23 -1.48 -25.01
C ALA A 188 -10.02 -0.12 -24.33
N VAL A 189 -9.37 -0.10 -23.16
CA VAL A 189 -8.98 1.13 -22.47
C VAL A 189 -8.04 1.99 -23.33
N ALA A 190 -7.03 1.38 -23.95
CA ALA A 190 -6.11 2.08 -24.86
C ALA A 190 -6.86 2.72 -26.04
N ARG A 191 -7.70 1.93 -26.73
CA ARG A 191 -8.54 2.45 -27.84
C ARG A 191 -9.48 3.56 -27.38
N GLY A 192 -10.14 3.38 -26.23
CA GLY A 192 -11.01 4.40 -25.62
C GLY A 192 -10.28 5.70 -25.31
N ALA A 193 -8.99 5.64 -24.96
CA ALA A 193 -8.14 6.80 -24.76
C ALA A 193 -7.54 7.37 -26.06
N GLY A 194 -7.81 6.76 -27.22
CA GLY A 194 -7.25 7.18 -28.52
C GLY A 194 -5.78 6.81 -28.72
N LEU A 195 -5.34 5.71 -28.10
CA LEU A 195 -3.96 5.24 -28.14
C LEU A 195 -3.86 3.83 -28.72
N SER A 196 -2.76 3.53 -29.42
CA SER A 196 -2.36 2.14 -29.65
C SER A 196 -1.83 1.51 -28.38
N ARG A 197 -1.94 0.18 -28.21
CA ARG A 197 -1.45 -0.53 -27.01
C ARG A 197 0.02 -0.20 -26.65
N PRO A 198 0.99 -0.26 -27.55
CA PRO A 198 2.38 0.08 -27.21
C PRO A 198 2.54 1.52 -26.75
N HIS A 199 1.86 2.47 -27.41
CA HIS A 199 1.92 3.88 -27.04
C HIS A 199 1.24 4.13 -25.67
N PHE A 200 0.11 3.46 -25.41
CA PHE A 200 -0.57 3.51 -24.11
C PHE A 200 0.36 3.08 -22.97
N TYR A 201 0.98 1.89 -23.08
CA TYR A 201 1.89 1.39 -22.04
C TYR A 201 3.08 2.33 -21.82
N LYS A 202 3.70 2.81 -22.89
CA LYS A 202 4.83 3.74 -22.81
C LYS A 202 4.43 5.06 -22.17
N LEU A 203 3.36 5.70 -22.66
CA LEU A 203 2.91 7.01 -22.19
C LEU A 203 2.44 6.94 -20.74
N PHE A 204 1.64 5.92 -20.40
CA PHE A 204 1.15 5.70 -19.04
C PHE A 204 2.31 5.56 -18.06
N ARG A 205 3.28 4.69 -18.35
CA ARG A 205 4.46 4.48 -17.52
C ARG A 205 5.32 5.73 -17.38
N THR A 206 5.52 6.47 -18.47
CA THR A 206 6.32 7.72 -18.45
C THR A 206 5.66 8.78 -17.55
N GLN A 207 4.32 8.86 -17.55
CA GLN A 207 3.57 9.90 -16.86
C GLN A 207 3.26 9.54 -15.39
N THR A 208 3.05 8.26 -15.09
CA THR A 208 2.61 7.79 -13.77
C THR A 208 3.68 7.03 -12.98
N GLY A 209 4.76 6.58 -13.64
CA GLY A 209 5.72 5.65 -13.07
C GLY A 209 5.25 4.18 -13.03
N LEU A 210 3.98 3.92 -13.32
CA LEU A 210 3.32 2.62 -13.23
C LEU A 210 3.04 2.03 -14.61
N THR A 211 2.97 0.71 -14.70
CA THR A 211 2.33 0.08 -15.87
C THR A 211 0.80 0.12 -15.72
N PRO A 212 0.02 0.12 -16.83
CA PRO A 212 -1.44 0.04 -16.76
C PRO A 212 -1.95 -1.17 -15.97
N ASN A 213 -1.29 -2.33 -16.09
CA ASN A 213 -1.62 -3.53 -15.32
C ASN A 213 -1.43 -3.32 -13.82
N LEU A 214 -0.32 -2.69 -13.43
CA LEU A 214 -0.04 -2.43 -12.01
C LEU A 214 -1.06 -1.46 -11.42
N TYR A 215 -1.41 -0.41 -12.15
CA TYR A 215 -2.46 0.54 -11.75
C TYR A 215 -3.82 -0.17 -11.58
N LEU A 216 -4.24 -0.98 -12.57
CA LEU A 216 -5.49 -1.74 -12.48
C LEU A 216 -5.50 -2.72 -11.31
N ASN A 217 -4.40 -3.45 -11.10
CA ASN A 217 -4.27 -4.38 -9.96
C ASN A 217 -4.39 -3.65 -8.62
N THR A 218 -3.85 -2.42 -8.51
CA THR A 218 -4.01 -1.58 -7.33
C THR A 218 -5.48 -1.27 -7.07
N LEU A 219 -6.22 -0.81 -8.08
CA LEU A 219 -7.65 -0.50 -7.95
C LEU A 219 -8.48 -1.72 -7.55
N LEU A 220 -8.22 -2.87 -8.17
CA LEU A 220 -8.89 -4.14 -7.84
C LEU A 220 -8.60 -4.56 -6.40
N MET A 221 -7.35 -4.37 -5.94
CA MET A 221 -6.95 -4.74 -4.58
C MET A 221 -7.61 -3.84 -3.53
N GLU A 222 -7.66 -2.52 -3.77
CA GLU A 222 -8.34 -1.57 -2.89
C GLU A 222 -9.82 -1.92 -2.74
N GLN A 223 -10.51 -2.21 -3.86
CA GLN A 223 -11.90 -2.65 -3.82
C GLN A 223 -12.06 -4.00 -3.10
N ALA A 224 -11.16 -4.96 -3.35
CA ALA A 224 -11.18 -6.26 -2.68
C ALA A 224 -11.09 -6.11 -1.16
N ILE A 225 -10.15 -5.32 -0.67
CA ILE A 225 -9.96 -5.05 0.76
C ILE A 225 -11.21 -4.35 1.32
N GLY A 226 -11.71 -3.31 0.65
CA GLY A 226 -12.90 -2.59 1.07
C GLY A 226 -14.13 -3.51 1.21
N LYS A 227 -14.39 -4.37 0.21
CA LYS A 227 -15.49 -5.35 0.27
C LYS A 227 -15.28 -6.42 1.33
N LEU A 228 -14.03 -6.91 1.50
CA LEU A 228 -13.72 -7.93 2.53
C LEU A 228 -13.98 -7.44 3.95
N VAL A 229 -13.71 -6.16 4.20
CA VAL A 229 -13.78 -5.56 5.54
C VAL A 229 -15.15 -4.91 5.79
N GLY A 230 -15.73 -4.31 4.77
CA GLY A 230 -16.97 -3.53 4.88
C GLY A 230 -18.26 -4.34 4.63
N SER A 231 -18.17 -5.64 4.34
CA SER A 231 -19.37 -6.45 4.05
C SER A 231 -19.24 -7.91 4.46
N GLU A 232 -20.39 -8.58 4.61
CA GLU A 232 -20.48 -10.02 4.87
C GLU A 232 -20.59 -10.87 3.56
N ILE A 233 -20.42 -10.24 2.39
CA ILE A 233 -20.48 -10.92 1.09
C ILE A 233 -19.42 -12.02 1.05
N SER A 234 -19.76 -13.17 0.44
CA SER A 234 -18.83 -14.30 0.36
C SER A 234 -17.55 -13.93 -0.43
N VAL A 235 -16.44 -14.58 -0.10
CA VAL A 235 -15.18 -14.37 -0.84
C VAL A 235 -15.31 -14.71 -2.32
N ALA A 236 -16.18 -15.68 -2.64
CA ALA A 236 -16.49 -16.06 -4.03
C ALA A 236 -17.21 -14.92 -4.76
N ASP A 237 -18.26 -14.37 -4.14
CA ASP A 237 -19.06 -13.29 -4.73
C ASP A 237 -18.23 -12.02 -4.89
N ILE A 238 -17.36 -11.68 -3.90
CA ILE A 238 -16.40 -10.59 -4.06
C ILE A 238 -15.50 -10.79 -5.28
N GLY A 239 -15.00 -12.03 -5.48
CA GLY A 239 -14.19 -12.35 -6.66
C GLY A 239 -14.97 -12.14 -7.97
N TYR A 240 -16.22 -12.63 -8.04
CA TYR A 240 -17.06 -12.43 -9.23
C TYR A 240 -17.42 -10.96 -9.46
N ASP A 241 -17.75 -10.21 -8.42
CA ASP A 241 -18.00 -8.77 -8.49
C ASP A 241 -16.79 -7.96 -9.00
N LEU A 242 -15.59 -8.47 -8.79
CA LEU A 242 -14.34 -7.86 -9.27
C LEU A 242 -13.90 -8.36 -10.65
N GLY A 243 -14.73 -9.16 -11.32
CA GLY A 243 -14.47 -9.67 -12.68
C GLY A 243 -13.62 -10.94 -12.74
N PHE A 244 -13.36 -11.62 -11.62
CA PHE A 244 -12.64 -12.90 -11.64
C PHE A 244 -13.55 -14.03 -12.07
N SER A 245 -13.09 -14.87 -12.99
CA SER A 245 -13.83 -16.04 -13.47
C SER A 245 -13.98 -17.17 -12.45
N SER A 246 -13.25 -17.11 -11.34
CA SER A 246 -13.32 -18.11 -10.27
C SER A 246 -12.80 -17.58 -8.93
N GLN A 247 -13.34 -18.10 -7.82
CA GLN A 247 -12.87 -17.83 -6.48
C GLN A 247 -11.38 -18.15 -6.31
N SER A 248 -10.88 -19.23 -6.92
CA SER A 248 -9.46 -19.59 -6.84
C SER A 248 -8.56 -18.59 -7.56
N GLY A 249 -9.01 -18.01 -8.67
CA GLY A 249 -8.33 -16.91 -9.38
C GLY A 249 -8.21 -15.68 -8.49
N PHE A 250 -9.32 -15.25 -7.89
CA PHE A 250 -9.34 -14.15 -6.93
C PHE A 250 -8.45 -14.42 -5.72
N THR A 251 -8.53 -15.62 -5.12
CA THR A 251 -7.72 -15.99 -3.95
C THR A 251 -6.23 -15.92 -4.25
N ARG A 252 -5.79 -16.42 -5.43
CA ARG A 252 -4.38 -16.31 -5.85
C ARG A 252 -3.96 -14.87 -6.07
N PHE A 253 -4.79 -14.07 -6.75
CA PHE A 253 -4.53 -12.65 -6.96
C PHE A 253 -4.36 -11.91 -5.62
N PHE A 254 -5.30 -12.09 -4.70
CA PHE A 254 -5.25 -11.45 -3.39
C PHE A 254 -4.02 -11.90 -2.59
N ALA A 255 -3.76 -13.20 -2.53
CA ALA A 255 -2.62 -13.74 -1.79
C ALA A 255 -1.26 -13.29 -2.36
N ALA A 256 -1.15 -13.12 -3.68
CA ALA A 256 0.08 -12.63 -4.31
C ALA A 256 0.38 -11.15 -3.98
N ASN A 257 -0.65 -10.35 -3.67
CA ASN A 257 -0.51 -8.92 -3.38
C ASN A 257 -0.51 -8.59 -1.87
N VAL A 258 -1.20 -9.40 -1.05
CA VAL A 258 -1.34 -9.16 0.41
C VAL A 258 -0.57 -10.19 1.24
N GLY A 259 -0.08 -11.27 0.60
CA GLY A 259 0.71 -12.32 1.25
C GLY A 259 -0.10 -13.37 1.99
N MET A 260 -1.45 -13.29 1.99
CA MET A 260 -2.34 -14.24 2.65
C MET A 260 -3.68 -14.38 1.95
N ALA A 261 -4.44 -15.45 2.30
CA ALA A 261 -5.77 -15.65 1.73
C ALA A 261 -6.79 -14.59 2.19
N PRO A 262 -7.80 -14.23 1.34
CA PRO A 262 -8.84 -13.26 1.69
C PRO A 262 -9.59 -13.61 2.98
N THR A 263 -9.90 -14.91 3.18
CA THR A 263 -10.56 -15.38 4.41
C THR A 263 -9.76 -15.18 5.68
N GLN A 264 -8.43 -15.31 5.58
CA GLN A 264 -7.53 -15.05 6.70
C GLN A 264 -7.48 -13.55 7.00
N TYR A 265 -7.44 -12.71 5.96
CA TYR A 265 -7.46 -11.26 6.11
C TYR A 265 -8.74 -10.78 6.79
N ARG A 266 -9.92 -11.21 6.30
CA ARG A 266 -11.22 -10.87 6.87
C ARG A 266 -11.33 -11.22 8.37
N ARG A 267 -10.76 -12.36 8.79
CA ARG A 267 -10.84 -12.83 10.18
C ARG A 267 -10.16 -11.89 11.18
N VAL A 268 -9.10 -11.21 10.76
CA VAL A 268 -8.29 -10.35 11.63
C VAL A 268 -8.53 -8.86 11.43
N ALA A 269 -9.29 -8.50 10.39
CA ALA A 269 -9.60 -7.11 10.06
C ALA A 269 -10.77 -6.60 10.90
N HIS A 270 -10.58 -5.43 11.51
CA HIS A 270 -11.61 -4.71 12.27
C HIS A 270 -11.73 -3.29 11.71
N VAL A 271 -12.95 -2.76 11.71
CA VAL A 271 -13.25 -1.36 11.35
C VAL A 271 -13.46 -0.57 12.64
N LEU A 272 -12.84 0.63 12.71
CA LEU A 272 -13.03 1.58 13.81
C LEU A 272 -14.22 2.50 13.54
#